data_86e60220ac1e4c21b0b7312864b8e9a9
#
_entry.id   86e60220ac1e4c21b0b7312864b8e9a9
#
_cell.length_a   1.000
_cell.length_b   1.000
_cell.length_c   1.000
_cell.angle_alpha   90.00
_cell.angle_beta   90.00
_cell.angle_gamma   90.00
#
_symmetry.space_group_name_H-M   'P 1'
#
loop_
_entity.id
_entity.type
_entity.pdbx_description
1 polymer ?
#
loop_
_entity_poly.entity_id
_entity_poly.type
_entity_poly.pdbx_seq_one_letter_code
_entity_poly.pdbx_strand_id
1 'polypeptide(L)'
;MKKYDAIIIGFGKGGKTLAAGLAERNFTVAMIERSDKMYGGTCINIGCIPTKTLIHSAKLADTSASWEQKQAYYRQSVARKEEVTSFLRQKNYRNLSDNPNITVYTLSLIHI
;
A
#
# COMPACT_ATOMS: atom_id res chain seq x y z
N MET A 1 8.01 11.14 -27.28
CA MET A 1 8.33 10.10 -26.26
C MET A 1 8.77 10.78 -24.98
N LYS A 2 8.14 10.41 -23.86
CA LYS A 2 8.54 10.93 -22.55
C LYS A 2 9.86 10.31 -22.11
N LYS A 3 10.74 11.14 -21.55
CA LYS A 3 12.03 10.69 -21.02
C LYS A 3 12.02 10.81 -19.50
N TYR A 4 12.64 9.87 -18.82
CA TYR A 4 12.81 9.85 -17.39
C TYR A 4 14.27 9.59 -17.04
N ASP A 5 14.73 10.16 -15.93
CA ASP A 5 16.06 9.89 -15.41
C ASP A 5 16.16 8.51 -14.80
N ALA A 6 15.03 8.02 -14.23
CA ALA A 6 14.94 6.69 -13.64
C ALA A 6 13.57 6.06 -13.90
N ILE A 7 13.58 4.74 -14.07
CA ILE A 7 12.38 3.91 -14.14
C ILE A 7 12.47 2.90 -13.00
N ILE A 8 11.47 2.90 -12.12
CA ILE A 8 11.39 1.99 -10.99
C ILE A 8 10.22 1.04 -11.18
N ILE A 9 10.50 -0.24 -11.15
CA ILE A 9 9.51 -1.30 -11.35
C ILE A 9 9.17 -1.91 -9.98
N GLY A 10 7.93 -1.74 -9.56
CA GLY A 10 7.42 -2.21 -8.28
C GLY A 10 7.29 -1.09 -7.25
N PHE A 11 6.06 -0.89 -6.77
CA PHE A 11 5.67 0.15 -5.81
C PHE A 11 5.78 -0.37 -4.37
N GLY A 12 6.81 -1.13 -4.06
CA GLY A 12 7.10 -1.60 -2.72
C GLY A 12 7.90 -0.57 -1.90
N LYS A 13 8.27 -0.95 -0.68
CA LYS A 13 8.96 -0.05 0.24
C LYS A 13 10.29 0.47 -0.34
N GLY A 14 11.07 -0.39 -0.98
CA GLY A 14 12.33 0.01 -1.61
C GLY A 14 12.11 0.96 -2.78
N GLY A 15 11.21 0.59 -3.70
CA GLY A 15 10.91 1.38 -4.89
C GLY A 15 10.35 2.77 -4.56
N LYS A 16 9.36 2.84 -3.68
CA LYS A 16 8.75 4.12 -3.29
C LYS A 16 9.75 5.04 -2.57
N THR A 17 10.62 4.48 -1.73
CA THR A 17 11.63 5.25 -1.00
C THR A 17 12.69 5.81 -1.96
N LEU A 18 13.14 4.98 -2.89
CA LEU A 18 14.08 5.41 -3.93
C LEU A 18 13.48 6.48 -4.83
N ALA A 19 12.23 6.30 -5.26
CA ALA A 19 11.52 7.28 -6.09
C ALA A 19 11.43 8.65 -5.41
N ALA A 20 11.03 8.67 -4.15
CA ALA A 20 10.96 9.91 -3.36
C ALA A 20 12.33 10.57 -3.22
N GLY A 21 13.36 9.80 -2.89
CA GLY A 21 14.72 10.32 -2.74
C GLY A 21 15.32 10.88 -4.03
N LEU A 22 15.03 10.25 -5.17
CA LEU A 22 15.46 10.76 -6.47
C LEU A 22 14.70 12.04 -6.84
N ALA A 23 13.39 12.07 -6.59
CA ALA A 23 12.57 13.24 -6.89
C ALA A 23 12.97 14.47 -6.06
N GLU A 24 13.36 14.28 -4.80
CA GLU A 24 13.91 15.35 -3.96
C GLU A 24 15.19 15.94 -4.53
N ARG A 25 15.92 15.19 -5.33
CA ARG A 25 17.15 15.63 -6.03
C ARG A 25 16.88 16.12 -7.45
N ASN A 26 15.60 16.39 -7.77
CA ASN A 26 15.15 16.88 -9.07
C ASN A 26 15.33 15.90 -10.24
N PHE A 27 15.45 14.60 -9.96
CA PHE A 27 15.35 13.57 -10.99
C PHE A 27 13.90 13.31 -11.35
N THR A 28 13.65 13.07 -12.62
CA THR A 28 12.33 12.63 -13.11
C THR A 28 12.23 11.12 -13.04
N VAL A 29 11.17 10.60 -12.43
CA VAL A 29 11.01 9.18 -12.14
C VAL A 29 9.71 8.65 -12.72
N ALA A 30 9.78 7.53 -13.43
CA ALA A 30 8.62 6.71 -13.77
C ALA A 30 8.53 5.56 -12.77
N MET A 31 7.43 5.50 -12.02
CA MET A 31 7.12 4.39 -11.11
C MET A 31 6.10 3.48 -11.78
N ILE A 32 6.43 2.20 -11.92
CA ILE A 32 5.56 1.22 -12.57
C ILE A 32 5.06 0.21 -11.55
N GLU A 33 3.74 0.07 -11.43
CA GLU A 33 3.09 -0.94 -10.61
C GLU A 33 2.02 -1.67 -11.43
N ARG A 34 2.02 -2.98 -11.37
CA ARG A 34 1.07 -3.79 -12.14
C ARG A 34 -0.35 -3.81 -11.58
N SER A 35 -0.54 -3.47 -10.31
CA SER A 35 -1.84 -3.56 -9.65
C SER A 35 -2.12 -2.34 -8.78
N ASP A 36 -3.26 -1.73 -9.00
CA ASP A 36 -3.77 -0.63 -8.17
C ASP A 36 -4.05 -1.03 -6.70
N LYS A 37 -4.12 -2.34 -6.45
CA LYS A 37 -4.30 -2.91 -5.11
C LYS A 37 -2.98 -3.13 -4.37
N MET A 38 -1.86 -2.84 -5.01
CA MET A 38 -0.53 -3.11 -4.45
C MET A 38 0.32 -1.85 -4.22
N TYR A 39 -0.26 -0.67 -4.35
CA TYR A 39 0.45 0.56 -4.02
C TYR A 39 0.96 0.54 -2.58
N GLY A 40 2.25 0.78 -2.41
CA GLY A 40 2.94 0.69 -1.12
C GLY A 40 3.55 -0.68 -0.82
N GLY A 41 3.25 -1.71 -1.63
CA GLY A 41 3.87 -3.02 -1.56
C GLY A 41 3.19 -4.03 -0.65
N THR A 42 3.85 -5.17 -0.46
CA THR A 42 3.30 -6.32 0.27
C THR A 42 3.14 -6.06 1.76
N CYS A 43 4.01 -5.28 2.37
CA CYS A 43 3.91 -4.96 3.80
C CYS A 43 2.57 -4.28 4.14
N ILE A 44 2.16 -3.32 3.34
CA ILE A 44 0.92 -2.57 3.57
C ILE A 44 -0.31 -3.39 3.16
N ASN A 45 -0.23 -4.10 2.04
CA ASN A 45 -1.42 -4.66 1.40
C ASN A 45 -1.69 -6.11 1.77
N ILE A 46 -0.67 -6.90 2.09
CA ILE A 46 -0.79 -8.36 2.26
C ILE A 46 -0.24 -8.84 3.60
N GLY A 47 0.89 -8.32 4.04
CA GLY A 47 1.68 -8.86 5.14
C GLY A 47 1.57 -8.09 6.45
N CYS A 48 2.52 -7.20 6.70
CA CYS A 48 2.76 -6.60 8.02
C CYS A 48 1.55 -5.86 8.59
N ILE A 49 0.97 -4.95 7.83
CA ILE A 49 -0.11 -4.09 8.33
C ILE A 49 -1.42 -4.86 8.52
N PRO A 50 -1.90 -5.67 7.56
CA PRO A 50 -3.08 -6.50 7.78
C PRO A 50 -2.91 -7.44 8.98
N THR A 51 -1.78 -8.10 9.08
CA THR A 51 -1.47 -9.02 10.19
C THR A 51 -1.47 -8.31 11.54
N LYS A 52 -0.77 -7.20 11.66
CA LYS A 52 -0.70 -6.43 12.91
C LYS A 52 -2.05 -5.86 13.31
N THR A 53 -2.85 -5.41 12.36
CA THR A 53 -4.21 -4.89 12.62
C THR A 53 -5.10 -5.98 13.19
N LEU A 54 -5.07 -7.19 12.62
CA LEU A 54 -5.85 -8.34 13.11
C LEU A 54 -5.37 -8.81 14.48
N ILE A 55 -4.05 -8.86 14.70
CA ILE A 55 -3.47 -9.24 16.02
C ILE A 55 -3.88 -8.22 17.09
N HIS A 56 -3.84 -6.94 16.78
CA HIS A 56 -4.28 -5.90 17.71
C HIS A 56 -5.76 -6.07 18.07
N SER A 57 -6.62 -6.30 17.10
CA SER A 57 -8.04 -6.58 17.34
C SER A 57 -8.23 -7.84 18.18
N ALA A 58 -7.46 -8.90 17.92
CA ALA A 58 -7.54 -10.13 18.69
C ALA A 58 -7.16 -9.93 20.16
N LYS A 59 -6.19 -9.09 20.46
CA LYS A 59 -5.79 -8.76 21.84
C LYS A 59 -6.86 -8.01 22.62
N LEU A 60 -7.72 -7.26 21.93
CA LEU A 60 -8.83 -6.50 22.54
C LEU A 60 -10.14 -7.30 22.59
N ALA A 61 -10.15 -8.52 22.06
CA ALA A 61 -11.36 -9.34 22.02
C ALA A 61 -11.80 -9.78 23.42
N ASP A 62 -13.11 -9.74 23.66
CA ASP A 62 -13.73 -10.28 24.89
C ASP A 62 -13.84 -11.81 24.77
N THR A 63 -13.02 -12.53 25.54
CA THR A 63 -13.01 -14.00 25.54
C THR A 63 -14.25 -14.60 26.17
N SER A 64 -14.98 -13.84 26.99
CA SER A 64 -16.23 -14.26 27.64
C SER A 64 -17.48 -14.02 26.80
N ALA A 65 -17.36 -13.36 25.66
CA ALA A 65 -18.48 -13.06 24.76
C ALA A 65 -19.13 -14.34 24.20
N SER A 66 -20.41 -14.24 23.84
CA SER A 66 -21.13 -15.33 23.15
C SER A 66 -20.53 -15.62 21.78
N TRP A 67 -20.84 -16.77 21.21
CA TRP A 67 -20.38 -17.14 19.86
C TRP A 67 -20.81 -16.10 18.80
N GLU A 68 -22.08 -15.67 18.88
CA GLU A 68 -22.62 -14.65 17.97
C GLU A 68 -21.86 -13.31 18.07
N GLN A 69 -21.57 -12.87 19.30
CA GLN A 69 -20.78 -11.67 19.55
C GLN A 69 -19.34 -11.81 19.04
N LYS A 70 -18.72 -12.96 19.20
CA LYS A 70 -17.38 -13.25 18.67
C LYS A 70 -17.35 -13.19 17.15
N GLN A 71 -18.36 -13.75 16.49
CA GLN A 71 -18.48 -13.67 15.04
C GLN A 71 -18.65 -12.23 14.55
N ALA A 72 -19.49 -11.46 15.20
CA ALA A 72 -19.70 -10.05 14.87
C ALA A 72 -18.40 -9.24 15.03
N TYR A 73 -17.70 -9.47 16.12
CA TYR A 73 -16.41 -8.82 16.39
C TYR A 73 -15.34 -9.21 15.35
N TYR A 74 -15.30 -10.46 14.93
CA TYR A 74 -14.40 -10.91 13.87
C TYR A 74 -14.67 -10.17 12.55
N ARG A 75 -15.94 -10.06 12.15
CA ARG A 75 -16.32 -9.31 10.94
C ARG A 75 -15.91 -7.83 11.03
N GLN A 76 -16.12 -7.20 12.19
CA GLN A 76 -15.67 -5.84 12.43
C GLN A 76 -14.14 -5.70 12.31
N SER A 77 -13.41 -6.67 12.84
CA SER A 77 -11.94 -6.68 12.80
C SER A 77 -11.43 -6.81 11.36
N VAL A 78 -12.06 -7.66 10.56
CA VAL A 78 -11.72 -7.79 9.12
C VAL A 78 -12.05 -6.50 8.37
N ALA A 79 -13.21 -5.89 8.63
CA ALA A 79 -13.58 -4.60 8.03
C ALA A 79 -12.59 -3.49 8.41
N ARG A 80 -12.18 -3.46 9.67
CA ARG A 80 -11.16 -2.51 10.15
C ARG A 80 -9.83 -2.72 9.45
N LYS A 81 -9.40 -3.96 9.27
CA LYS A 81 -8.19 -4.31 8.52
C LYS A 81 -8.24 -3.77 7.09
N GLU A 82 -9.36 -3.98 6.38
CA GLU A 82 -9.55 -3.47 5.02
C GLU A 82 -9.52 -1.94 4.97
N GLU A 83 -10.14 -1.28 5.93
CA GLU A 83 -10.17 0.18 6.04
C GLU A 83 -8.75 0.76 6.22
N VAL A 84 -7.97 0.20 7.14
CA VAL A 84 -6.58 0.61 7.40
C VAL A 84 -5.71 0.38 6.16
N THR A 85 -5.81 -0.79 5.56
CA THR A 85 -5.06 -1.16 4.36
C THR A 85 -5.37 -0.23 3.18
N SER A 86 -6.65 0.02 2.92
CA SER A 86 -7.09 0.91 1.84
C SER A 86 -6.62 2.34 2.06
N PHE A 87 -6.70 2.83 3.28
CA PHE A 87 -6.23 4.17 3.64
C PHE A 87 -4.73 4.34 3.38
N LEU A 88 -3.92 3.38 3.84
CA LEU A 88 -2.47 3.44 3.65
C LEU A 88 -2.07 3.26 2.19
N ARG A 89 -2.77 2.42 1.45
CA ARG A 89 -2.57 2.25 0.01
C ARG A 89 -2.77 3.56 -0.73
N GLN A 90 -3.87 4.25 -0.49
CA GLN A 90 -4.17 5.53 -1.10
C GLN A 90 -3.19 6.62 -0.68
N LYS A 91 -2.82 6.65 0.59
CA LYS A 91 -1.82 7.58 1.09
C LYS A 91 -0.47 7.41 0.39
N ASN A 92 -0.01 6.17 0.24
CA ASN A 92 1.24 5.88 -0.47
C ASN A 92 1.16 6.27 -1.94
N TYR A 93 0.05 5.99 -2.61
CA TYR A 93 -0.16 6.41 -3.99
C TYR A 93 -0.05 7.93 -4.12
N ARG A 94 -0.77 8.69 -3.31
CA ARG A 94 -0.76 10.16 -3.35
C ARG A 94 0.60 10.75 -3.05
N ASN A 95 1.33 10.18 -2.09
CA ASN A 95 2.67 10.67 -1.74
C ASN A 95 3.62 10.67 -2.95
N LEU A 96 3.46 9.73 -3.87
CA LEU A 96 4.26 9.71 -5.10
C LEU A 96 3.56 10.43 -6.25
N SER A 97 2.28 10.17 -6.48
CA SER A 97 1.56 10.73 -7.64
C SER A 97 1.42 12.26 -7.58
N ASP A 98 1.37 12.85 -6.39
CA ASP A 98 1.28 14.30 -6.21
C ASP A 98 2.65 15.00 -6.39
N ASN A 99 3.74 14.23 -6.44
CA ASN A 99 5.06 14.81 -6.70
C ASN A 99 5.22 15.09 -8.19
N PRO A 100 5.54 16.34 -8.59
CA PRO A 100 5.64 16.71 -10.00
C PRO A 100 6.75 15.98 -10.75
N ASN A 101 7.76 15.46 -10.04
CA ASN A 101 8.87 14.72 -10.62
C ASN A 101 8.62 13.22 -10.76
N ILE A 102 7.48 12.72 -10.26
CA ILE A 102 7.14 11.29 -10.30
C ILE A 102 5.86 11.10 -11.12
N THR A 103 5.93 10.19 -12.09
CA THR A 103 4.74 9.70 -12.80
C THR A 103 4.52 8.23 -12.44
N VAL A 104 3.35 7.93 -11.92
CA VAL A 104 2.96 6.55 -11.57
C VAL A 104 2.19 5.95 -12.73
N TYR A 105 2.68 4.84 -13.24
CA TYR A 105 2.02 4.03 -14.28
C TYR A 105 1.50 2.74 -13.67
N THR A 106 0.21 2.51 -13.79
CA THR A 106 -0.41 1.24 -13.39
C THR A 106 -0.53 0.34 -14.61
N LEU A 107 0.49 -0.47 -14.84
CA LEU A 107 0.53 -1.41 -15.96
C LEU A 107 1.51 -2.55 -15.69
N SER A 108 1.27 -3.69 -16.32
CA SER A 108 2.17 -4.84 -16.25
C SER A 108 3.32 -4.70 -17.26
N LEU A 109 4.47 -5.26 -16.91
CA LEU A 109 5.62 -5.36 -17.82
C LEU A 109 5.30 -6.10 -19.12
N ILE A 110 4.29 -6.97 -19.11
CA ILE A 110 3.81 -7.66 -20.32
C ILE A 110 3.28 -6.65 -21.35
N HIS A 111 2.81 -5.49 -20.92
CA HIS A 111 2.26 -4.45 -21.80
C HIS A 111 3.28 -3.40 -22.23
N ILE A 112 4.51 -3.52 -21.78
CA ILE A 112 5.62 -2.63 -22.18
C ILE A 112 6.39 -3.24 -23.39
#